data_1d57e10a509845874fa0fba953e7c8d4
#
_entry.id   1d57e10a509845874fa0fba953e7c8d4
#
_cell.length_a   1.000
_cell.length_b   1.000
_cell.length_c   1.000
_cell.angle_alpha   90.00
_cell.angle_beta   90.00
_cell.angle_gamma   90.00
#
_symmetry.space_group_name_H-M   'P 1'
#
loop_
_entity.id
_entity.type
_entity.pdbx_description
1 polymer ?
#
loop_
_entity_poly.entity_id
_entity_poly.type
_entity_poly.pdbx_seq_one_letter_code
_entity_poly.pdbx_strand_id
1 'polypeptide(L)'
;TGKIEFVANALGEKFTSTTEISIRPASPLQRRTGSGTLKGGGKTTINLPVRDLIPSSTDYKLVVSRNPAVLQQEVLRYLVQYPYGCTEQVISASFPQLYFSELANSVQTEHFKNAPSHSNVREALRKIAMRQLYNGGVLMWEGSGAPNWWVTIYAAHFALEAQKAGYDVDAGMVEKLMSYISHRLKSRETILYTYNRTENKKIAAKEVAYSLYVLALAGRPDVSAMNYYKAHQDLLSLDSRYLLSAAYAISGDKKRFAELLPASFSGEESTPATGGSFYSPLRDEAIALNALLEADPGNAQIPIMARHVAEQLNSRTWYSTQEAAFSFIALGKIASQAATSTVEATVSAGGKTVGKAGRGITVFTSRQLAGQQLEISTTGEGNIYYFWETEGISSTGEYKEEDSFIKIRRAYFDRNGNRINGNVFRRNDLVIVQLTVEKNFSGKIENLAISDLLPAGFEIENPRTKEIPGMDWIKDSRSPYSLDVRDDRINIFDDLLSQKQVYYYAVRAVSPGEFHHGPASADAMYQGEFHSYHGAGKVIIRE
;
A
#
# COMPACT_ATOMS: atom_id res chain seq x y z
N THR A 1 17.92 16.52 9.47
CA THR A 1 18.08 16.59 10.93
C THR A 1 18.67 17.93 11.32
N GLY A 2 18.10 18.56 12.37
CA GLY A 2 18.68 19.70 13.07
C GLY A 2 19.49 19.21 14.26
N LYS A 3 20.49 19.99 14.68
CA LYS A 3 21.22 19.74 15.91
C LYS A 3 21.01 20.89 16.86
N ILE A 4 20.63 20.59 18.11
CA ILE A 4 20.57 21.54 19.20
C ILE A 4 21.73 21.22 20.14
N GLU A 5 22.59 22.22 20.34
CA GLU A 5 23.71 22.13 21.27
C GLU A 5 23.39 22.95 22.53
N PHE A 6 23.38 22.27 23.66
CA PHE A 6 23.28 22.90 24.97
C PHE A 6 24.67 23.06 25.55
N VAL A 7 25.02 24.28 25.91
CA VAL A 7 26.32 24.60 26.52
C VAL A 7 26.07 25.20 27.90
N ALA A 8 26.57 24.56 28.95
CA ALA A 8 26.57 25.06 30.30
C ALA A 8 28.01 25.33 30.78
N ASN A 9 28.27 26.51 31.30
CA ASN A 9 29.54 26.86 31.93
C ASN A 9 29.32 26.99 33.44
N ALA A 10 29.95 26.15 34.23
CA ALA A 10 29.85 26.16 35.66
C ALA A 10 31.18 25.75 36.31
N LEU A 11 31.55 26.42 37.40
CA LEU A 11 32.76 26.10 38.19
C LEU A 11 34.06 26.08 37.39
N GLY A 12 34.15 26.87 36.30
CA GLY A 12 35.32 26.89 35.40
C GLY A 12 35.35 25.79 34.33
N GLU A 13 34.35 24.94 34.30
CA GLU A 13 34.19 23.86 33.31
C GLU A 13 33.08 24.16 32.31
N LYS A 14 33.26 23.64 31.07
CA LYS A 14 32.27 23.72 30.00
C LYS A 14 31.67 22.35 29.75
N PHE A 15 30.34 22.24 29.91
CA PHE A 15 29.55 21.03 29.60
C PHE A 15 28.80 21.25 28.32
N THR A 16 28.89 20.30 27.39
CA THR A 16 28.20 20.35 26.10
C THR A 16 27.36 19.10 25.95
N SER A 17 26.08 19.26 25.60
CA SER A 17 25.18 18.18 25.23
C SER A 17 24.56 18.49 23.86
N THR A 18 24.61 17.54 22.95
CA THR A 18 24.05 17.70 21.60
C THR A 18 22.90 16.72 21.41
N THR A 19 21.76 17.24 20.96
CA THR A 19 20.58 16.46 20.63
C THR A 19 20.24 16.65 19.15
N GLU A 20 20.01 15.57 18.44
CA GLU A 20 19.52 15.61 17.05
C GLU A 20 17.99 15.64 17.05
N ILE A 21 17.41 16.57 16.30
CA ILE A 21 15.96 16.68 16.12
C ILE A 21 15.60 16.49 14.65
N SER A 22 14.46 15.87 14.41
CA SER A 22 13.88 15.77 13.06
C SER A 22 13.35 17.14 12.63
N ILE A 23 13.79 17.62 11.46
CA ILE A 23 13.20 18.80 10.81
C ILE A 23 12.28 18.29 9.73
N ARG A 24 10.99 18.62 9.83
CA ARG A 24 9.98 18.27 8.84
C ARG A 24 9.69 19.47 7.95
N PRO A 25 9.46 19.26 6.62
CA PRO A 25 9.06 20.33 5.72
C PRO A 25 7.74 20.96 6.17
N ALA A 26 7.66 22.29 6.11
CA ALA A 26 6.42 23.02 6.36
C ALA A 26 5.43 22.94 5.18
N SER A 27 5.92 22.55 4.01
CA SER A 27 5.16 22.42 2.76
C SER A 27 5.14 20.97 2.30
N PRO A 28 4.10 20.55 1.55
CA PRO A 28 4.01 19.18 1.06
C PRO A 28 5.14 18.86 0.09
N LEU A 29 5.62 17.64 0.16
CA LEU A 29 6.52 17.06 -0.81
C LEU A 29 5.74 16.79 -2.10
N GLN A 30 6.18 17.36 -3.20
CA GLN A 30 5.59 17.15 -4.52
C GLN A 30 6.48 16.26 -5.36
N ARG A 31 5.85 15.41 -6.15
CA ARG A 31 6.51 14.54 -7.11
C ARG A 31 5.97 14.78 -8.50
N ARG A 32 6.85 14.67 -9.48
CA ARG A 32 6.53 14.70 -10.90
C ARG A 32 7.28 13.56 -11.56
N THR A 33 6.58 12.78 -12.33
CA THR A 33 7.11 11.54 -12.90
C THR A 33 6.79 11.43 -14.37
N GLY A 34 7.51 10.56 -15.04
CA GLY A 34 7.21 10.14 -16.38
C GLY A 34 7.98 8.88 -16.73
N SER A 35 7.47 8.16 -17.71
CA SER A 35 8.05 6.90 -18.15
C SER A 35 7.99 6.77 -19.66
N GLY A 36 8.73 5.82 -20.21
CA GLY A 36 8.68 5.52 -21.62
C GLY A 36 9.45 4.26 -22.02
N THR A 37 9.30 3.92 -23.27
CA THR A 37 9.96 2.76 -23.89
C THR A 37 10.75 3.21 -25.10
N LEU A 38 11.97 2.68 -25.25
CA LEU A 38 12.83 2.87 -26.40
C LEU A 38 13.21 1.52 -27.02
N LYS A 39 12.97 1.39 -28.31
CA LYS A 39 13.47 0.24 -29.09
C LYS A 39 14.98 0.40 -29.36
N GLY A 40 15.68 -0.70 -29.57
CA GLY A 40 17.07 -0.69 -30.00
C GLY A 40 17.30 0.21 -31.23
N GLY A 41 18.32 1.06 -31.17
CA GLY A 41 18.59 2.12 -32.17
C GLY A 41 17.77 3.40 -31.97
N GLY A 42 16.90 3.48 -30.94
CA GLY A 42 16.08 4.64 -30.63
C GLY A 42 16.81 5.72 -29.82
N LYS A 43 16.19 6.92 -29.78
CA LYS A 43 16.68 8.07 -29.01
C LYS A 43 15.50 8.86 -28.47
N THR A 44 15.60 9.36 -27.23
CA THR A 44 14.63 10.26 -26.62
C THR A 44 15.29 11.32 -25.77
N THR A 45 14.57 12.42 -25.58
CA THR A 45 14.98 13.54 -24.73
C THR A 45 13.97 13.75 -23.60
N ILE A 46 14.45 13.93 -22.37
CA ILE A 46 13.64 14.16 -21.18
C ILE A 46 14.03 15.49 -20.56
N ASN A 47 13.05 16.36 -20.35
CA ASN A 47 13.22 17.60 -19.60
C ASN A 47 12.67 17.40 -18.19
N LEU A 48 13.54 17.41 -17.18
CA LEU A 48 13.13 17.24 -15.79
C LEU A 48 12.45 18.53 -15.29
N PRO A 49 11.18 18.47 -14.85
CA PRO A 49 10.45 19.66 -14.41
C PRO A 49 10.88 20.07 -12.99
N VAL A 50 11.17 21.38 -12.81
CA VAL A 50 11.65 21.96 -11.53
C VAL A 50 10.85 23.16 -11.05
N ARG A 51 9.83 23.59 -11.82
CA ARG A 51 9.00 24.76 -11.45
C ARG A 51 8.26 24.48 -10.15
N ASP A 52 8.13 25.50 -9.32
CA ASP A 52 7.37 25.50 -8.06
C ASP A 52 7.94 24.55 -6.97
N LEU A 53 9.17 24.10 -7.12
CA LEU A 53 9.91 23.37 -6.09
C LEU A 53 11.04 24.21 -5.51
N ILE A 54 11.33 24.04 -4.22
CA ILE A 54 12.50 24.65 -3.58
C ILE A 54 13.78 23.95 -4.10
N PRO A 55 14.70 24.66 -4.79
CA PRO A 55 15.84 23.99 -5.45
C PRO A 55 16.72 23.15 -4.53
N SER A 56 16.95 23.61 -3.30
CA SER A 56 17.75 22.88 -2.29
C SER A 56 17.11 21.60 -1.75
N SER A 57 15.82 21.43 -2.02
CA SER A 57 15.05 20.25 -1.62
C SER A 57 14.72 19.32 -2.79
N THR A 58 15.20 19.68 -4.01
CA THR A 58 14.81 18.97 -5.22
C THR A 58 15.76 17.82 -5.51
N ASP A 59 15.22 16.62 -5.59
CA ASP A 59 15.91 15.40 -6.00
C ASP A 59 15.42 14.92 -7.36
N TYR A 60 16.36 14.35 -8.11
CA TYR A 60 16.14 13.82 -9.45
C TYR A 60 16.54 12.35 -9.50
N LYS A 61 15.78 11.58 -10.23
CA LYS A 61 16.01 10.16 -10.42
C LYS A 61 15.62 9.73 -11.82
N LEU A 62 16.46 8.95 -12.44
CA LEU A 62 16.17 8.23 -13.68
C LEU A 62 16.49 6.76 -13.47
N VAL A 63 15.55 5.90 -13.75
CA VAL A 63 15.71 4.45 -13.71
C VAL A 63 15.57 3.91 -15.12
N VAL A 64 16.51 3.07 -15.52
CA VAL A 64 16.59 2.48 -16.87
C VAL A 64 16.77 0.97 -16.73
N SER A 65 15.97 0.18 -17.45
CA SER A 65 16.02 -1.28 -17.40
C SER A 65 15.48 -1.93 -18.66
N ARG A 66 15.86 -3.17 -18.89
CA ARG A 66 15.18 -4.07 -19.84
C ARG A 66 13.86 -4.61 -19.32
N ASN A 67 13.60 -4.50 -18.00
CA ASN A 67 12.39 -4.99 -17.37
C ASN A 67 11.26 -3.95 -17.49
N PRO A 68 10.11 -4.29 -18.13
CA PRO A 68 8.98 -3.38 -18.30
C PRO A 68 8.33 -2.94 -16.97
N ALA A 69 8.54 -3.66 -15.87
CA ALA A 69 8.04 -3.25 -14.55
C ALA A 69 8.55 -1.87 -14.09
N VAL A 70 9.62 -1.36 -14.68
CA VAL A 70 10.11 0.02 -14.47
C VAL A 70 9.04 1.06 -14.86
N LEU A 71 8.18 0.78 -15.82
CA LEU A 71 7.07 1.66 -16.22
C LEU A 71 6.04 1.83 -15.09
N GLN A 72 5.96 0.86 -14.17
CA GLN A 72 5.03 0.81 -13.05
C GLN A 72 5.69 1.25 -11.73
N GLN A 73 6.79 1.96 -11.77
CA GLN A 73 7.58 2.32 -10.59
C GLN A 73 6.78 3.15 -9.58
N GLU A 74 5.87 4.01 -10.03
CA GLU A 74 4.94 4.78 -9.19
C GLU A 74 4.04 3.86 -8.36
N VAL A 75 3.39 2.90 -9.01
CA VAL A 75 2.49 1.95 -8.35
C VAL A 75 3.28 1.08 -7.36
N LEU A 76 4.47 0.63 -7.74
CA LEU A 76 5.34 -0.15 -6.84
C LEU A 76 5.80 0.69 -5.64
N ARG A 77 6.15 1.97 -5.87
CA ARG A 77 6.51 2.89 -4.78
C ARG A 77 5.34 3.08 -3.82
N TYR A 78 4.16 3.42 -4.35
CA TYR A 78 2.95 3.55 -3.56
C TYR A 78 2.73 2.31 -2.69
N LEU A 79 2.87 1.11 -3.26
CA LEU A 79 2.70 -0.14 -2.55
C LEU A 79 3.73 -0.33 -1.43
N VAL A 80 5.03 -0.10 -1.73
CA VAL A 80 6.13 -0.31 -0.76
C VAL A 80 6.12 0.74 0.36
N GLN A 81 5.69 1.97 0.06
CA GLN A 81 5.67 3.09 1.01
C GLN A 81 4.29 3.33 1.62
N TYR A 82 3.33 2.41 1.44
CA TYR A 82 1.98 2.58 1.95
C TYR A 82 2.01 2.86 3.47
N PRO A 83 1.41 3.97 3.93
CA PRO A 83 1.69 4.50 5.28
C PRO A 83 1.03 3.71 6.40
N TYR A 84 -0.01 2.94 6.08
CA TYR A 84 -0.75 2.15 7.06
C TYR A 84 -0.10 0.77 7.21
N GLY A 85 -0.44 0.01 8.21
CA GLY A 85 0.29 -1.20 8.54
C GLY A 85 -0.58 -2.38 8.93
N CYS A 86 -1.81 -2.51 8.38
CA CYS A 86 -2.59 -3.73 8.58
C CYS A 86 -1.87 -4.93 7.97
N THR A 87 -2.23 -6.14 8.37
CA THR A 87 -1.51 -7.35 7.94
C THR A 87 -1.58 -7.54 6.43
N GLU A 88 -2.73 -7.24 5.82
CA GLU A 88 -2.89 -7.28 4.36
C GLU A 88 -1.88 -6.35 3.66
N GLN A 89 -1.78 -5.10 4.09
CA GLN A 89 -0.90 -4.10 3.51
C GLN A 89 0.58 -4.42 3.71
N VAL A 90 0.95 -4.95 4.88
CA VAL A 90 2.31 -5.43 5.16
C VAL A 90 2.70 -6.54 4.19
N ILE A 91 1.79 -7.50 3.93
CA ILE A 91 2.03 -8.58 2.98
C ILE A 91 2.08 -8.02 1.56
N SER A 92 1.12 -7.19 1.15
CA SER A 92 1.04 -6.60 -0.19
C SER A 92 2.27 -5.75 -0.53
N ALA A 93 2.81 -5.02 0.44
CA ALA A 93 4.05 -4.26 0.27
C ALA A 93 5.29 -5.16 0.10
N SER A 94 5.30 -6.33 0.75
CA SER A 94 6.49 -7.19 0.82
C SER A 94 6.51 -8.32 -0.21
N PHE A 95 5.36 -8.86 -0.57
CA PHE A 95 5.24 -10.01 -1.45
C PHE A 95 5.87 -9.78 -2.85
N PRO A 96 5.59 -8.69 -3.55
CA PRO A 96 6.24 -8.41 -4.84
C PRO A 96 7.76 -8.28 -4.74
N GLN A 97 8.29 -7.93 -3.58
CA GLN A 97 9.74 -7.78 -3.37
C GLN A 97 10.50 -9.11 -3.47
N LEU A 98 9.82 -10.26 -3.39
CA LEU A 98 10.41 -11.57 -3.68
C LEU A 98 10.86 -11.68 -5.14
N TYR A 99 10.23 -10.95 -6.07
CA TYR A 99 10.48 -11.01 -7.52
C TYR A 99 11.11 -9.73 -8.09
N PHE A 100 10.92 -8.60 -7.40
CA PHE A 100 11.36 -7.27 -7.83
C PHE A 100 12.23 -6.57 -6.79
N SER A 101 13.09 -7.29 -6.08
CA SER A 101 13.92 -6.72 -5.01
C SER A 101 14.78 -5.54 -5.49
N GLU A 102 15.42 -5.61 -6.65
CA GLU A 102 16.23 -4.52 -7.21
C GLU A 102 15.36 -3.29 -7.54
N LEU A 103 14.19 -3.50 -8.14
CA LEU A 103 13.27 -2.41 -8.47
C LEU A 103 12.69 -1.79 -7.20
N ALA A 104 12.29 -2.60 -6.23
CA ALA A 104 11.79 -2.12 -4.94
C ALA A 104 12.84 -1.28 -4.19
N ASN A 105 14.10 -1.70 -4.20
CA ASN A 105 15.20 -0.91 -3.64
C ASN A 105 15.41 0.42 -4.38
N SER A 106 15.19 0.43 -5.71
CA SER A 106 15.34 1.62 -6.53
C SER A 106 14.27 2.69 -6.32
N VAL A 107 13.06 2.33 -5.85
CA VAL A 107 11.95 3.27 -5.60
C VAL A 107 12.06 3.95 -4.24
N GLN A 108 12.96 3.51 -3.35
CA GLN A 108 13.17 4.13 -2.05
C GLN A 108 13.93 5.45 -2.20
N THR A 109 13.49 6.49 -1.50
CA THR A 109 14.17 7.79 -1.46
C THR A 109 15.11 7.89 -0.27
N GLU A 110 16.10 8.79 -0.30
CA GLU A 110 17.01 9.01 0.84
C GLU A 110 16.26 9.47 2.11
N HIS A 111 15.13 10.16 1.96
CA HIS A 111 14.30 10.62 3.08
C HIS A 111 13.51 9.48 3.75
N PHE A 112 13.22 8.41 3.00
CA PHE A 112 12.62 7.18 3.50
C PHE A 112 13.60 6.04 3.26
N LYS A 113 14.68 5.98 4.03
CA LYS A 113 15.58 4.82 4.07
C LYS A 113 14.84 3.65 4.73
N ASN A 114 13.84 3.13 4.01
CA ASN A 114 13.27 1.85 4.37
C ASN A 114 14.38 0.80 4.27
N ALA A 115 14.30 -0.20 5.10
CA ALA A 115 15.23 -1.31 5.08
C ALA A 115 15.29 -1.95 3.67
N PRO A 116 16.42 -2.51 3.24
CA PRO A 116 16.52 -3.26 2.00
C PRO A 116 15.38 -4.27 1.85
N SER A 117 14.95 -4.60 0.63
CA SER A 117 13.86 -5.54 0.35
C SER A 117 13.91 -6.81 1.19
N HIS A 118 15.11 -7.35 1.39
CA HIS A 118 15.34 -8.51 2.25
C HIS A 118 14.90 -8.28 3.72
N SER A 119 15.14 -7.09 4.27
CA SER A 119 14.69 -6.73 5.62
C SER A 119 13.18 -6.52 5.69
N ASN A 120 12.56 -5.98 4.62
CA ASN A 120 11.11 -5.79 4.54
C ASN A 120 10.37 -7.14 4.55
N VAL A 121 10.86 -8.12 3.80
CA VAL A 121 10.29 -9.48 3.78
C VAL A 121 10.39 -10.14 5.17
N ARG A 122 11.55 -10.04 5.82
CA ARG A 122 11.73 -10.58 7.19
C ARG A 122 10.82 -9.90 8.20
N GLU A 123 10.70 -8.58 8.13
CA GLU A 123 9.83 -7.83 9.03
C GLU A 123 8.35 -8.17 8.80
N ALA A 124 7.93 -8.40 7.55
CA ALA A 124 6.58 -8.87 7.25
C ALA A 124 6.30 -10.25 7.85
N LEU A 125 7.23 -11.20 7.71
CA LEU A 125 7.12 -12.53 8.33
C LEU A 125 7.04 -12.43 9.87
N ARG A 126 7.86 -11.55 10.48
CA ARG A 126 7.82 -11.30 11.93
C ARG A 126 6.46 -10.74 12.37
N LYS A 127 5.92 -9.74 11.63
CA LYS A 127 4.60 -9.15 11.93
C LYS A 127 3.48 -10.17 11.78
N ILE A 128 3.53 -11.04 10.78
CA ILE A 128 2.56 -12.14 10.62
C ILE A 128 2.60 -13.05 11.86
N ALA A 129 3.80 -13.48 12.28
CA ALA A 129 3.97 -14.33 13.45
C ALA A 129 3.42 -13.69 14.73
N MET A 130 3.65 -12.38 14.93
CA MET A 130 3.11 -11.64 16.09
C MET A 130 1.58 -11.50 16.08
N ARG A 131 0.96 -11.48 14.90
CA ARG A 131 -0.49 -11.33 14.72
C ARG A 131 -1.21 -12.66 14.54
N GLN A 132 -0.46 -13.77 14.56
CA GLN A 132 -1.04 -15.12 14.50
C GLN A 132 -1.62 -15.52 15.85
N LEU A 133 -2.88 -15.90 15.87
CA LEU A 133 -3.57 -16.41 17.05
C LEU A 133 -3.21 -17.86 17.32
N TYR A 134 -3.54 -18.35 18.52
CA TYR A 134 -3.30 -19.74 18.94
C TYR A 134 -3.94 -20.77 18.00
N ASN A 135 -5.08 -20.43 17.39
CA ASN A 135 -5.79 -21.29 16.41
C ASN A 135 -5.19 -21.23 15.00
N GLY A 136 -4.14 -20.46 14.77
CA GLY A 136 -3.44 -20.33 13.51
C GLY A 136 -3.94 -19.24 12.59
N GLY A 137 -5.11 -18.65 12.86
CA GLY A 137 -5.63 -17.52 12.09
C GLY A 137 -4.89 -16.23 12.39
N VAL A 138 -4.83 -15.31 11.43
CA VAL A 138 -4.08 -14.05 11.53
C VAL A 138 -5.05 -12.87 11.66
N LEU A 139 -4.70 -11.94 12.56
CA LEU A 139 -5.44 -10.69 12.76
C LEU A 139 -5.17 -9.70 11.61
N MET A 140 -6.19 -8.92 11.25
CA MET A 140 -6.01 -7.79 10.32
C MET A 140 -5.14 -6.70 10.94
N TRP A 141 -5.39 -6.36 12.19
CA TRP A 141 -4.68 -5.33 12.95
C TRP A 141 -4.01 -5.92 14.18
N GLU A 142 -3.02 -5.21 14.70
CA GLU A 142 -2.40 -5.56 15.98
C GLU A 142 -3.37 -5.34 17.13
N GLY A 143 -3.36 -6.24 18.12
CA GLY A 143 -4.23 -6.18 19.28
C GLY A 143 -5.12 -7.39 19.45
N SER A 144 -6.40 -7.20 19.75
CA SER A 144 -7.39 -8.26 19.96
C SER A 144 -8.46 -8.23 18.86
N GLY A 145 -8.98 -9.39 18.50
CA GLY A 145 -10.04 -9.50 17.50
C GLY A 145 -10.23 -10.91 16.97
N ALA A 146 -11.10 -11.03 15.98
CA ALA A 146 -11.30 -12.28 15.24
C ALA A 146 -10.27 -12.40 14.11
N PRO A 147 -9.80 -13.61 13.81
CA PRO A 147 -8.90 -13.83 12.67
C PRO A 147 -9.63 -13.54 11.36
N ASN A 148 -8.91 -12.93 10.42
CA ASN A 148 -9.42 -12.70 9.08
C ASN A 148 -9.04 -13.86 8.16
N TRP A 149 -10.00 -14.47 7.50
CA TRP A 149 -9.76 -15.66 6.67
C TRP A 149 -8.92 -15.32 5.44
N TRP A 150 -9.27 -14.26 4.68
CA TRP A 150 -8.50 -13.83 3.53
C TRP A 150 -7.04 -13.55 3.90
N VAL A 151 -6.82 -12.74 4.94
CA VAL A 151 -5.47 -12.36 5.38
C VAL A 151 -4.66 -13.59 5.83
N THR A 152 -5.31 -14.57 6.46
CA THR A 152 -4.64 -15.81 6.89
C THR A 152 -4.16 -16.63 5.68
N ILE A 153 -4.97 -16.75 4.62
CA ILE A 153 -4.58 -17.45 3.39
C ILE A 153 -3.45 -16.68 2.69
N TYR A 154 -3.56 -15.36 2.63
CA TYR A 154 -2.58 -14.50 2.00
C TYR A 154 -1.23 -14.55 2.72
N ALA A 155 -1.24 -14.56 4.06
CA ALA A 155 -0.04 -14.78 4.87
C ALA A 155 0.59 -16.16 4.61
N ALA A 156 -0.23 -17.19 4.48
CA ALA A 156 0.25 -18.55 4.16
C ALA A 156 0.89 -18.60 2.76
N HIS A 157 0.26 -18.02 1.74
CA HIS A 157 0.81 -17.94 0.40
C HIS A 157 2.16 -17.19 0.38
N PHE A 158 2.21 -16.02 1.02
CA PHE A 158 3.45 -15.26 1.14
C PHE A 158 4.56 -16.04 1.86
N ALA A 159 4.25 -16.72 2.97
CA ALA A 159 5.23 -17.51 3.71
C ALA A 159 5.81 -18.66 2.87
N LEU A 160 4.97 -19.39 2.11
CA LEU A 160 5.42 -20.45 1.20
C LEU A 160 6.33 -19.94 0.09
N GLU A 161 5.96 -18.82 -0.54
CA GLU A 161 6.78 -18.22 -1.60
C GLU A 161 8.08 -17.61 -1.06
N ALA A 162 8.05 -17.02 0.15
CA ALA A 162 9.26 -16.57 0.83
C ALA A 162 10.20 -17.74 1.16
N GLN A 163 9.66 -18.86 1.62
CA GLN A 163 10.45 -20.08 1.85
C GLN A 163 11.08 -20.60 0.55
N LYS A 164 10.33 -20.64 -0.55
CA LYS A 164 10.82 -21.00 -1.89
C LYS A 164 11.91 -20.05 -2.38
N ALA A 165 11.84 -18.77 -2.01
CA ALA A 165 12.85 -17.74 -2.31
C ALA A 165 14.06 -17.78 -1.37
N GLY A 166 14.16 -18.73 -0.43
CA GLY A 166 15.30 -18.95 0.46
C GLY A 166 15.29 -18.13 1.75
N TYR A 167 14.15 -17.53 2.11
CA TYR A 167 14.00 -16.89 3.42
C TYR A 167 13.78 -17.93 4.52
N ASP A 168 14.31 -17.61 5.70
CA ASP A 168 14.04 -18.39 6.91
C ASP A 168 12.62 -18.11 7.39
N VAL A 169 11.76 -19.12 7.34
CA VAL A 169 10.33 -19.05 7.71
C VAL A 169 10.04 -20.08 8.79
N ASP A 170 9.45 -19.64 9.89
CA ASP A 170 9.07 -20.51 11.01
C ASP A 170 8.09 -21.60 10.55
N ALA A 171 8.54 -22.85 10.60
CA ALA A 171 7.74 -24.00 10.21
C ALA A 171 6.49 -24.19 11.10
N GLY A 172 6.58 -23.83 12.39
CA GLY A 172 5.45 -23.89 13.33
C GLY A 172 4.38 -22.85 13.00
N MET A 173 4.78 -21.66 12.55
CA MET A 173 3.86 -20.64 12.04
C MET A 173 3.12 -21.16 10.80
N VAL A 174 3.84 -21.72 9.82
CA VAL A 174 3.24 -22.26 8.58
C VAL A 174 2.27 -23.40 8.91
N GLU A 175 2.64 -24.33 9.79
CA GLU A 175 1.78 -25.45 10.21
C GLU A 175 0.44 -24.97 10.79
N LYS A 176 0.49 -23.96 11.65
CA LYS A 176 -0.73 -23.38 12.24
C LYS A 176 -1.58 -22.68 11.18
N LEU A 177 -0.97 -21.95 10.22
CA LEU A 177 -1.70 -21.35 9.09
C LEU A 177 -2.44 -22.42 8.28
N MET A 178 -1.76 -23.51 7.90
CA MET A 178 -2.37 -24.63 7.15
C MET A 178 -3.51 -25.28 7.94
N SER A 179 -3.34 -25.50 9.24
CA SER A 179 -4.37 -26.07 10.11
C SER A 179 -5.61 -25.20 10.18
N TYR A 180 -5.45 -23.88 10.33
CA TYR A 180 -6.56 -22.93 10.33
C TYR A 180 -7.32 -22.95 8.99
N ILE A 181 -6.59 -22.86 7.87
CA ILE A 181 -7.15 -22.86 6.52
C ILE A 181 -7.96 -24.15 6.28
N SER A 182 -7.40 -25.32 6.60
CA SER A 182 -8.06 -26.62 6.45
C SER A 182 -9.31 -26.73 7.33
N HIS A 183 -9.27 -26.17 8.55
CA HIS A 183 -10.43 -26.14 9.43
C HIS A 183 -11.54 -25.22 8.88
N ARG A 184 -11.16 -24.03 8.39
CA ARG A 184 -12.08 -23.03 7.88
C ARG A 184 -12.81 -23.47 6.62
N LEU A 185 -12.18 -24.25 5.75
CA LEU A 185 -12.79 -24.85 4.56
C LEU A 185 -14.04 -25.71 4.87
N LYS A 186 -14.08 -26.35 6.04
CA LYS A 186 -15.22 -27.20 6.44
C LYS A 186 -16.52 -26.42 6.62
N SER A 187 -16.47 -25.10 6.81
CA SER A 187 -17.65 -24.27 6.97
C SER A 187 -18.49 -24.16 5.70
N ARG A 188 -17.91 -24.40 4.51
CA ARG A 188 -18.55 -24.25 3.19
C ARG A 188 -19.30 -22.93 3.06
N GLU A 189 -18.71 -21.87 3.55
CA GLU A 189 -19.30 -20.53 3.56
C GLU A 189 -19.67 -20.07 2.15
N THR A 190 -20.83 -19.44 2.02
CA THR A 190 -21.32 -18.90 0.76
C THR A 190 -21.62 -17.42 0.90
N ILE A 191 -21.42 -16.67 -0.17
CA ILE A 191 -21.67 -15.23 -0.23
C ILE A 191 -22.56 -14.88 -1.41
N LEU A 192 -23.25 -13.74 -1.31
CA LEU A 192 -23.85 -13.10 -2.46
C LEU A 192 -22.76 -12.33 -3.22
N TYR A 193 -22.54 -12.70 -4.46
CA TYR A 193 -21.50 -12.13 -5.30
C TYR A 193 -22.12 -11.29 -6.41
N THR A 194 -21.73 -10.03 -6.48
CA THR A 194 -22.13 -9.10 -7.53
C THR A 194 -21.04 -9.04 -8.61
N TYR A 195 -21.44 -9.17 -9.86
CA TYR A 195 -20.54 -9.10 -11.02
C TYR A 195 -21.21 -8.34 -12.18
N ASN A 196 -20.44 -7.94 -13.17
CA ASN A 196 -20.90 -7.15 -14.31
C ASN A 196 -21.80 -5.96 -13.89
N ARG A 197 -21.44 -5.32 -12.79
CA ARG A 197 -22.11 -4.19 -12.12
C ARG A 197 -23.44 -4.51 -11.43
N THR A 198 -24.30 -5.32 -12.02
CA THR A 198 -25.70 -5.51 -11.57
C THR A 198 -26.11 -6.95 -11.40
N GLU A 199 -25.35 -7.90 -11.94
CA GLU A 199 -25.71 -9.32 -11.85
C GLU A 199 -25.30 -9.89 -10.49
N ASN A 200 -26.11 -10.81 -9.99
CA ASN A 200 -25.86 -11.44 -8.69
C ASN A 200 -25.99 -12.95 -8.78
N LYS A 201 -25.09 -13.66 -8.12
CA LYS A 201 -25.21 -15.10 -7.88
C LYS A 201 -24.70 -15.47 -6.49
N LYS A 202 -25.21 -16.58 -5.95
CA LYS A 202 -24.68 -17.16 -4.71
C LYS A 202 -23.49 -18.05 -5.06
N ILE A 203 -22.33 -17.75 -4.47
CA ILE A 203 -21.11 -18.54 -4.67
C ILE A 203 -20.52 -18.97 -3.33
N ALA A 204 -19.62 -19.94 -3.35
CA ALA A 204 -18.70 -20.16 -2.24
C ALA A 204 -17.88 -18.88 -2.00
N ALA A 205 -17.56 -18.56 -0.76
CA ALA A 205 -16.65 -17.47 -0.47
C ALA A 205 -15.35 -17.66 -1.29
N LYS A 206 -14.83 -16.58 -1.90
CA LYS A 206 -13.63 -16.67 -2.77
C LYS A 206 -12.41 -17.23 -2.03
N GLU A 207 -12.37 -17.07 -0.72
CA GLU A 207 -11.41 -17.66 0.20
C GLU A 207 -11.35 -19.18 0.09
N VAL A 208 -12.44 -19.83 -0.29
CA VAL A 208 -12.48 -21.29 -0.46
C VAL A 208 -11.51 -21.74 -1.56
N ALA A 209 -11.63 -21.19 -2.76
CA ALA A 209 -10.77 -21.56 -3.89
C ALA A 209 -9.30 -21.16 -3.63
N TYR A 210 -9.07 -20.01 -3.02
CA TYR A 210 -7.74 -19.57 -2.65
C TYR A 210 -7.13 -20.48 -1.56
N SER A 211 -7.92 -20.94 -0.58
CA SER A 211 -7.48 -21.94 0.40
C SER A 211 -7.04 -23.24 -0.27
N LEU A 212 -7.84 -23.76 -1.21
CA LEU A 212 -7.51 -24.99 -1.93
C LEU A 212 -6.22 -24.87 -2.74
N TYR A 213 -6.02 -23.73 -3.39
CA TYR A 213 -4.79 -23.42 -4.11
C TYR A 213 -3.57 -23.38 -3.19
N VAL A 214 -3.65 -22.65 -2.07
CA VAL A 214 -2.53 -22.55 -1.11
C VAL A 214 -2.23 -23.87 -0.41
N LEU A 215 -3.24 -24.66 -0.07
CA LEU A 215 -3.03 -26.01 0.46
C LEU A 215 -2.34 -26.93 -0.55
N ALA A 216 -2.68 -26.81 -1.84
CA ALA A 216 -1.98 -27.54 -2.89
C ALA A 216 -0.52 -27.11 -3.02
N LEU A 217 -0.23 -25.80 -2.98
CA LEU A 217 1.15 -25.26 -2.94
C LEU A 217 1.96 -25.80 -1.75
N ALA A 218 1.32 -25.98 -0.60
CA ALA A 218 1.93 -26.55 0.60
C ALA A 218 2.11 -28.08 0.54
N GLY A 219 1.74 -28.74 -0.57
CA GLY A 219 1.76 -30.20 -0.69
C GLY A 219 0.69 -30.93 0.14
N ARG A 220 -0.37 -30.25 0.53
CA ARG A 220 -1.46 -30.76 1.39
C ARG A 220 -2.85 -30.55 0.77
N PRO A 221 -3.10 -31.01 -0.47
CA PRO A 221 -4.35 -30.73 -1.16
C PRO A 221 -5.54 -31.38 -0.43
N ASP A 222 -6.62 -30.62 -0.22
CA ASP A 222 -7.91 -31.17 0.21
C ASP A 222 -8.68 -31.70 -1.02
N VAL A 223 -8.34 -32.90 -1.46
CA VAL A 223 -8.91 -33.53 -2.65
C VAL A 223 -10.44 -33.70 -2.51
N SER A 224 -10.96 -33.91 -1.30
CA SER A 224 -12.41 -34.04 -1.07
C SER A 224 -13.13 -32.72 -1.37
N ALA A 225 -12.64 -31.61 -0.82
CA ALA A 225 -13.20 -30.30 -1.08
C ALA A 225 -13.01 -29.88 -2.56
N MET A 226 -11.83 -30.15 -3.15
CA MET A 226 -11.60 -29.89 -4.58
C MET A 226 -12.62 -30.61 -5.45
N ASN A 227 -12.88 -31.90 -5.22
CA ASN A 227 -13.86 -32.69 -5.97
C ASN A 227 -15.31 -32.17 -5.79
N TYR A 228 -15.66 -31.72 -4.56
CA TYR A 228 -16.94 -31.11 -4.30
C TYR A 228 -17.15 -29.87 -5.17
N TYR A 229 -16.22 -28.92 -5.18
CA TYR A 229 -16.34 -27.70 -5.97
C TYR A 229 -16.15 -27.92 -7.49
N LYS A 230 -15.43 -28.98 -7.90
CA LYS A 230 -15.42 -29.41 -9.29
C LYS A 230 -16.82 -29.85 -9.75
N ALA A 231 -17.57 -30.55 -8.91
CA ALA A 231 -18.94 -30.98 -9.21
C ALA A 231 -19.96 -29.82 -9.16
N HIS A 232 -19.64 -28.74 -8.45
CA HIS A 232 -20.52 -27.57 -8.23
C HIS A 232 -19.83 -26.29 -8.73
N GLN A 233 -19.51 -26.24 -10.03
CA GLN A 233 -18.80 -25.10 -10.63
C GLN A 233 -19.62 -23.81 -10.67
N ASP A 234 -20.96 -23.91 -10.59
CA ASP A 234 -21.89 -22.82 -10.42
C ASP A 234 -21.67 -22.03 -9.12
N LEU A 235 -21.09 -22.67 -8.11
CA LEU A 235 -20.67 -22.03 -6.85
C LEU A 235 -19.33 -21.29 -6.96
N LEU A 236 -18.68 -21.22 -8.12
CA LEU A 236 -17.37 -20.59 -8.27
C LEU A 236 -17.46 -19.33 -9.14
N SER A 237 -16.76 -18.29 -8.73
CA SER A 237 -16.42 -17.15 -9.59
C SER A 237 -15.35 -17.53 -10.61
N LEU A 238 -15.17 -16.68 -11.61
CA LEU A 238 -14.20 -16.93 -12.68
C LEU A 238 -12.77 -17.14 -12.15
N ASP A 239 -12.28 -16.23 -11.29
CA ASP A 239 -10.97 -16.35 -10.64
C ASP A 239 -10.87 -17.60 -9.76
N SER A 240 -11.96 -17.96 -9.05
CA SER A 240 -12.02 -19.17 -8.23
C SER A 240 -11.88 -20.46 -9.07
N ARG A 241 -12.38 -20.48 -10.29
CA ARG A 241 -12.18 -21.61 -11.22
C ARG A 241 -10.71 -21.75 -11.64
N TYR A 242 -10.00 -20.65 -11.91
CA TYR A 242 -8.55 -20.68 -12.18
C TYR A 242 -7.77 -21.22 -10.97
N LEU A 243 -8.08 -20.75 -9.77
CA LEU A 243 -7.42 -21.21 -8.54
C LEU A 243 -7.66 -22.70 -8.28
N LEU A 244 -8.89 -23.19 -8.45
CA LEU A 244 -9.20 -24.62 -8.30
C LEU A 244 -8.53 -25.47 -9.39
N SER A 245 -8.52 -24.98 -10.64
CA SER A 245 -7.81 -25.66 -11.73
C SER A 245 -6.32 -25.79 -11.41
N ALA A 246 -5.68 -24.68 -11.00
CA ALA A 246 -4.27 -24.68 -10.60
C ALA A 246 -3.99 -25.62 -9.43
N ALA A 247 -4.88 -25.70 -8.43
CA ALA A 247 -4.75 -26.64 -7.32
C ALA A 247 -4.68 -28.10 -7.81
N TYR A 248 -5.46 -28.48 -8.81
CA TYR A 248 -5.36 -29.82 -9.41
C TYR A 248 -4.03 -30.03 -10.14
N ALA A 249 -3.56 -29.08 -10.95
CA ALA A 249 -2.29 -29.20 -11.66
C ALA A 249 -1.11 -29.36 -10.69
N ILE A 250 -1.06 -28.53 -9.64
CA ILE A 250 -0.03 -28.54 -8.60
C ILE A 250 -0.06 -29.88 -7.82
N SER A 251 -1.26 -30.45 -7.64
CA SER A 251 -1.44 -31.77 -7.02
C SER A 251 -1.15 -32.93 -7.97
N GLY A 252 -0.68 -32.68 -9.19
CA GLY A 252 -0.31 -33.70 -10.19
C GLY A 252 -1.46 -34.14 -11.12
N ASP A 253 -2.67 -33.60 -10.98
CA ASP A 253 -3.82 -33.99 -11.81
C ASP A 253 -4.04 -33.01 -12.99
N LYS A 254 -3.20 -33.18 -14.02
CA LYS A 254 -3.27 -32.37 -15.25
C LYS A 254 -4.58 -32.58 -16.04
N LYS A 255 -5.23 -33.72 -15.89
CA LYS A 255 -6.50 -34.00 -16.59
C LYS A 255 -7.61 -33.11 -16.02
N ARG A 256 -7.79 -33.10 -14.71
CA ARG A 256 -8.80 -32.26 -14.05
C ARG A 256 -8.48 -30.78 -14.19
N PHE A 257 -7.21 -30.39 -14.22
CA PHE A 257 -6.79 -29.03 -14.57
C PHE A 257 -7.35 -28.60 -15.93
N ALA A 258 -7.10 -29.39 -16.99
CA ALA A 258 -7.56 -29.07 -18.34
C ALA A 258 -9.10 -29.06 -18.46
N GLU A 259 -9.81 -29.94 -17.72
CA GLU A 259 -11.27 -30.00 -17.70
C GLU A 259 -11.92 -28.75 -17.04
N LEU A 260 -11.24 -28.13 -16.08
CA LEU A 260 -11.79 -27.03 -15.27
C LEU A 260 -11.33 -25.66 -15.71
N LEU A 261 -10.15 -25.57 -16.36
CA LEU A 261 -9.58 -24.29 -16.77
C LEU A 261 -10.54 -23.57 -17.74
N PRO A 262 -10.99 -22.36 -17.43
CA PRO A 262 -11.79 -21.56 -18.35
C PRO A 262 -11.05 -21.29 -19.66
N ALA A 263 -11.77 -21.19 -20.78
CA ALA A 263 -11.18 -20.93 -22.10
C ALA A 263 -10.50 -19.54 -22.18
N SER A 264 -10.98 -18.58 -21.40
CA SER A 264 -10.41 -17.23 -21.29
C SER A 264 -10.83 -16.59 -19.98
N PHE A 265 -10.08 -15.58 -19.52
CA PHE A 265 -10.48 -14.74 -18.39
C PHE A 265 -11.38 -13.60 -18.89
N SER A 266 -12.66 -13.89 -19.13
CA SER A 266 -13.63 -12.94 -19.67
C SER A 266 -15.08 -13.32 -19.33
N GLY A 267 -15.99 -12.34 -19.43
CA GLY A 267 -17.43 -12.56 -19.28
C GLY A 267 -17.95 -12.44 -17.83
N GLU A 268 -17.09 -12.33 -16.83
CA GLU A 268 -17.47 -12.16 -15.44
C GLU A 268 -16.46 -11.21 -14.75
N GLU A 269 -16.88 -9.98 -14.54
CA GLU A 269 -16.08 -8.96 -13.86
C GLU A 269 -16.63 -8.73 -12.45
N SER A 270 -15.82 -8.92 -11.41
CA SER A 270 -16.20 -8.63 -10.04
C SER A 270 -16.60 -7.16 -9.89
N THR A 271 -17.73 -6.91 -9.23
CA THR A 271 -18.11 -5.55 -8.82
C THR A 271 -17.59 -5.30 -7.41
N PRO A 272 -16.67 -4.36 -7.19
CA PRO A 272 -16.13 -4.08 -5.87
C PRO A 272 -17.22 -3.61 -4.91
N ALA A 273 -17.27 -4.19 -3.71
CA ALA A 273 -18.05 -3.62 -2.61
C ALA A 273 -17.22 -2.52 -1.94
N THR A 274 -17.85 -1.43 -1.54
CA THR A 274 -17.19 -0.25 -0.97
C THR A 274 -16.42 -0.60 0.30
N GLY A 275 -15.11 -0.78 0.20
CA GLY A 275 -14.21 -1.17 1.29
C GLY A 275 -14.41 -2.57 1.88
N GLY A 276 -15.51 -3.25 1.55
CA GLY A 276 -15.91 -4.52 2.18
C GLY A 276 -15.30 -5.77 1.60
N SER A 277 -14.66 -5.69 0.46
CA SER A 277 -13.99 -6.83 -0.16
C SER A 277 -12.70 -6.41 -0.85
N PHE A 278 -11.79 -7.36 -0.97
CA PHE A 278 -10.56 -7.15 -1.76
C PHE A 278 -10.75 -7.44 -3.25
N TYR A 279 -11.98 -7.74 -3.71
CA TYR A 279 -12.25 -8.12 -5.09
C TYR A 279 -12.23 -6.91 -6.02
N SER A 280 -11.61 -7.07 -7.18
CA SER A 280 -11.73 -6.16 -8.31
C SER A 280 -11.40 -6.90 -9.60
N PRO A 281 -11.84 -6.43 -10.77
CA PRO A 281 -11.50 -7.07 -12.04
C PRO A 281 -9.99 -7.26 -12.24
N LEU A 282 -9.19 -6.22 -11.98
CA LEU A 282 -7.74 -6.28 -12.11
C LEU A 282 -7.10 -7.27 -11.14
N ARG A 283 -7.50 -7.21 -9.86
CA ARG A 283 -6.95 -8.13 -8.84
C ARG A 283 -7.32 -9.59 -9.16
N ASP A 284 -8.55 -9.85 -9.59
CA ASP A 284 -9.03 -11.19 -9.87
C ASP A 284 -8.34 -11.79 -11.11
N GLU A 285 -8.08 -10.99 -12.16
CA GLU A 285 -7.28 -11.42 -13.30
C GLU A 285 -5.82 -11.66 -12.91
N ALA A 286 -5.24 -10.81 -12.09
CA ALA A 286 -3.84 -10.94 -11.65
C ALA A 286 -3.62 -12.18 -10.77
N ILE A 287 -4.57 -12.52 -9.87
CA ILE A 287 -4.47 -13.75 -9.05
C ILE A 287 -4.66 -15.01 -9.90
N ALA A 288 -5.57 -14.97 -10.89
CA ALA A 288 -5.76 -16.06 -11.85
C ALA A 288 -4.51 -16.27 -12.71
N LEU A 289 -3.90 -15.18 -13.20
CA LEU A 289 -2.64 -15.22 -13.95
C LEU A 289 -1.51 -15.81 -13.11
N ASN A 290 -1.38 -15.39 -11.83
CA ASN A 290 -0.38 -15.94 -10.93
C ASN A 290 -0.57 -17.46 -10.72
N ALA A 291 -1.81 -17.91 -10.52
CA ALA A 291 -2.12 -19.32 -10.36
C ALA A 291 -1.81 -20.13 -11.64
N LEU A 292 -2.10 -19.56 -12.80
CA LEU A 292 -1.81 -20.19 -14.10
C LEU A 292 -0.30 -20.32 -14.37
N LEU A 293 0.49 -19.30 -13.97
CA LEU A 293 1.96 -19.34 -14.06
C LEU A 293 2.59 -20.45 -13.21
N GLU A 294 2.01 -20.76 -12.05
CA GLU A 294 2.47 -21.89 -11.21
C GLU A 294 2.02 -23.25 -11.76
N ALA A 295 0.83 -23.33 -12.34
CA ALA A 295 0.22 -24.58 -12.81
C ALA A 295 0.71 -25.02 -14.19
N ASP A 296 0.83 -24.09 -15.14
CA ASP A 296 1.17 -24.32 -16.54
C ASP A 296 1.86 -23.08 -17.15
N PRO A 297 3.17 -22.89 -16.89
CA PRO A 297 3.92 -21.71 -17.36
C PRO A 297 3.91 -21.50 -18.89
N GLY A 298 3.62 -22.54 -19.66
CA GLY A 298 3.53 -22.50 -21.13
C GLY A 298 2.13 -22.18 -21.67
N ASN A 299 1.16 -21.90 -20.83
CA ASN A 299 -0.23 -21.72 -21.24
C ASN A 299 -0.41 -20.50 -22.16
N ALA A 300 -1.16 -20.70 -23.27
CA ALA A 300 -1.39 -19.66 -24.27
C ALA A 300 -2.18 -18.44 -23.76
N GLN A 301 -2.88 -18.55 -22.65
CA GLN A 301 -3.61 -17.44 -22.04
C GLN A 301 -2.67 -16.46 -21.31
N ILE A 302 -1.51 -16.89 -20.81
CA ILE A 302 -0.57 -16.09 -20.03
C ILE A 302 -0.19 -14.77 -20.71
N PRO A 303 0.29 -14.74 -21.97
CA PRO A 303 0.67 -13.48 -22.61
C PRO A 303 -0.53 -12.53 -22.83
N ILE A 304 -1.74 -13.04 -22.98
CA ILE A 304 -2.96 -12.24 -23.14
C ILE A 304 -3.32 -11.58 -21.81
N MET A 305 -3.41 -12.37 -20.74
CA MET A 305 -3.71 -11.87 -19.40
C MET A 305 -2.63 -10.92 -18.89
N ALA A 306 -1.35 -11.22 -19.12
CA ALA A 306 -0.24 -10.35 -18.74
C ALA A 306 -0.32 -8.97 -19.40
N ARG A 307 -0.69 -8.92 -20.70
CA ARG A 307 -0.91 -7.66 -21.41
C ARG A 307 -2.09 -6.89 -20.82
N HIS A 308 -3.23 -7.52 -20.56
CA HIS A 308 -4.40 -6.89 -19.95
C HIS A 308 -4.05 -6.31 -18.57
N VAL A 309 -3.39 -7.07 -17.72
CA VAL A 309 -2.95 -6.60 -16.38
C VAL A 309 -2.02 -5.40 -16.52
N ALA A 310 -1.05 -5.43 -17.45
CA ALA A 310 -0.13 -4.31 -17.66
C ALA A 310 -0.85 -3.06 -18.22
N GLU A 311 -1.80 -3.22 -19.14
CA GLU A 311 -2.60 -2.12 -19.68
C GLU A 311 -3.48 -1.48 -18.61
N GLN A 312 -4.13 -2.28 -17.77
CA GLN A 312 -4.95 -1.80 -16.67
C GLN A 312 -4.10 -1.03 -15.63
N LEU A 313 -2.88 -1.50 -15.31
CA LEU A 313 -1.94 -0.79 -14.44
C LEU A 313 -1.46 0.57 -15.01
N ASN A 314 -1.62 0.82 -16.31
CA ASN A 314 -1.31 2.10 -16.95
C ASN A 314 -2.53 3.03 -17.08
N SER A 315 -3.73 2.53 -16.86
CA SER A 315 -4.97 3.24 -17.18
C SER A 315 -5.54 4.08 -16.05
N ARG A 316 -5.07 3.90 -14.82
CA ARG A 316 -5.59 4.55 -13.62
C ARG A 316 -4.48 5.25 -12.84
N THR A 317 -4.86 6.22 -12.01
CA THR A 317 -3.97 6.95 -11.10
C THR A 317 -3.93 6.34 -9.70
N TRP A 318 -4.87 5.47 -9.37
CA TRP A 318 -4.98 4.83 -8.06
C TRP A 318 -5.31 3.34 -8.17
N TYR A 319 -4.70 2.55 -7.27
CA TYR A 319 -4.87 1.09 -7.15
C TYR A 319 -4.98 0.71 -5.67
N SER A 320 -5.78 -0.32 -5.38
CA SER A 320 -5.72 -0.94 -4.05
C SER A 320 -4.39 -1.70 -3.88
N THR A 321 -3.98 -1.91 -2.63
CA THR A 321 -2.78 -2.71 -2.33
C THR A 321 -2.86 -4.13 -2.90
N GLN A 322 -4.06 -4.72 -2.94
CA GLN A 322 -4.30 -6.03 -3.54
C GLN A 322 -4.16 -6.04 -5.06
N GLU A 323 -4.72 -5.05 -5.77
CA GLU A 323 -4.56 -4.91 -7.21
C GLU A 323 -3.09 -4.78 -7.60
N ALA A 324 -2.39 -3.87 -6.93
CA ALA A 324 -0.97 -3.64 -7.17
C ALA A 324 -0.13 -4.89 -6.85
N ALA A 325 -0.31 -5.50 -5.67
CA ALA A 325 0.49 -6.64 -5.23
C ALA A 325 0.35 -7.85 -6.16
N PHE A 326 -0.87 -8.31 -6.44
CA PHE A 326 -1.07 -9.48 -7.32
C PHE A 326 -0.61 -9.23 -8.74
N SER A 327 -0.79 -8.01 -9.27
CA SER A 327 -0.26 -7.64 -10.59
C SER A 327 1.27 -7.71 -10.62
N PHE A 328 1.95 -7.18 -9.62
CA PHE A 328 3.41 -7.26 -9.55
C PHE A 328 3.92 -8.69 -9.29
N ILE A 329 3.24 -9.50 -8.49
CA ILE A 329 3.61 -10.91 -8.29
C ILE A 329 3.57 -11.64 -9.63
N ALA A 330 2.48 -11.52 -10.38
CA ALA A 330 2.34 -12.19 -11.67
C ALA A 330 3.34 -11.67 -12.73
N LEU A 331 3.43 -10.35 -12.91
CA LEU A 331 4.37 -9.75 -13.87
C LEU A 331 5.84 -9.99 -13.49
N GLY A 332 6.14 -10.11 -12.19
CA GLY A 332 7.48 -10.43 -11.69
C GLY A 332 7.91 -11.85 -12.02
N LYS A 333 7.02 -12.80 -11.87
CA LYS A 333 7.27 -14.19 -12.28
C LYS A 333 7.54 -14.28 -13.80
N ILE A 334 6.80 -13.54 -14.61
CA ILE A 334 7.03 -13.47 -16.07
C ILE A 334 8.39 -12.83 -16.40
N ALA A 335 8.69 -11.69 -15.75
CA ALA A 335 9.93 -10.96 -16.02
C ALA A 335 11.19 -11.76 -15.63
N SER A 336 11.13 -12.55 -14.57
CA SER A 336 12.24 -13.43 -14.18
C SER A 336 12.55 -14.53 -15.20
N GLN A 337 11.60 -14.88 -16.07
CA GLN A 337 11.76 -15.88 -17.14
C GLN A 337 12.25 -15.28 -18.48
N ALA A 338 12.20 -13.94 -18.67
CA ALA A 338 12.46 -13.26 -19.95
C ALA A 338 13.90 -12.73 -20.08
N ALA A 339 14.90 -13.61 -20.26
CA ALA A 339 16.33 -13.24 -20.22
C ALA A 339 17.02 -13.00 -21.59
N THR A 340 16.33 -12.72 -22.71
CA THR A 340 16.93 -12.76 -24.08
C THR A 340 17.27 -11.42 -24.73
N SER A 341 16.97 -10.25 -24.15
CA SER A 341 17.25 -8.94 -24.75
C SER A 341 18.74 -8.54 -24.66
N THR A 342 19.31 -8.04 -25.76
CA THR A 342 20.70 -7.53 -25.82
C THR A 342 20.79 -6.02 -25.83
N VAL A 343 19.67 -5.29 -25.80
CA VAL A 343 19.64 -3.83 -25.88
C VAL A 343 20.41 -3.17 -24.74
N GLU A 344 21.18 -2.14 -25.06
CA GLU A 344 21.88 -1.27 -24.10
C GLU A 344 21.48 0.18 -24.31
N ALA A 345 21.40 0.94 -23.23
CA ALA A 345 21.13 2.37 -23.25
C ALA A 345 22.37 3.16 -22.81
N THR A 346 22.62 4.27 -23.46
CA THR A 346 23.57 5.30 -23.03
C THR A 346 22.75 6.51 -22.57
N VAL A 347 23.01 6.99 -21.36
CA VAL A 347 22.37 8.17 -20.77
C VAL A 347 23.34 9.32 -20.78
N SER A 348 22.91 10.46 -21.29
CA SER A 348 23.68 11.71 -21.31
C SER A 348 22.91 12.84 -20.65
N ALA A 349 23.60 13.75 -19.98
CA ALA A 349 23.04 14.95 -19.36
C ALA A 349 23.87 16.17 -19.80
N GLY A 350 23.23 17.21 -20.36
CA GLY A 350 23.93 18.39 -20.88
C GLY A 350 24.97 18.05 -21.94
N GLY A 351 24.76 17.04 -22.76
CA GLY A 351 25.68 16.59 -23.80
C GLY A 351 26.84 15.72 -23.33
N LYS A 352 26.95 15.41 -22.03
CA LYS A 352 27.97 14.53 -21.48
C LYS A 352 27.37 13.19 -21.09
N THR A 353 28.01 12.07 -21.46
CA THR A 353 27.58 10.74 -21.02
C THR A 353 27.74 10.61 -19.52
N VAL A 354 26.64 10.26 -18.83
CA VAL A 354 26.61 10.02 -17.38
C VAL A 354 26.67 8.54 -17.02
N GLY A 355 26.31 7.67 -17.96
CA GLY A 355 26.45 6.22 -17.77
C GLY A 355 25.77 5.39 -18.84
N LYS A 356 25.90 4.06 -18.68
CA LYS A 356 25.22 3.06 -19.52
C LYS A 356 24.32 2.18 -18.67
N ALA A 357 23.24 1.72 -19.27
CA ALA A 357 22.29 0.77 -18.69
C ALA A 357 22.06 -0.40 -19.64
N GLY A 358 22.04 -1.61 -19.10
CA GLY A 358 21.84 -2.82 -19.91
C GLY A 358 21.25 -3.96 -19.09
N ARG A 359 22.05 -4.85 -18.53
CA ARG A 359 21.59 -5.89 -17.62
C ARG A 359 21.16 -5.28 -16.28
N GLY A 360 20.05 -5.75 -15.73
CA GLY A 360 19.53 -5.30 -14.44
C GLY A 360 18.88 -3.92 -14.50
N ILE A 361 18.82 -3.27 -13.36
CA ILE A 361 18.27 -1.94 -13.17
C ILE A 361 19.41 -0.95 -12.94
N THR A 362 19.47 0.11 -13.73
CA THR A 362 20.43 1.19 -13.55
C THR A 362 19.72 2.44 -13.06
N VAL A 363 20.19 3.01 -11.94
CA VAL A 363 19.64 4.21 -11.32
C VAL A 363 20.65 5.36 -11.44
N PHE A 364 20.19 6.48 -11.97
CA PHE A 364 20.93 7.74 -11.99
C PHE A 364 20.25 8.71 -11.01
N THR A 365 21.02 9.44 -10.23
CA THR A 365 20.51 10.31 -9.15
C THR A 365 20.87 11.79 -9.36
N SER A 366 20.38 12.66 -8.48
CA SER A 366 20.54 14.11 -8.51
C SER A 366 21.95 14.61 -8.82
N ARG A 367 22.99 13.95 -8.30
CA ARG A 367 24.39 14.35 -8.56
C ARG A 367 24.77 14.30 -10.03
N GLN A 368 24.11 13.46 -10.81
CA GLN A 368 24.36 13.22 -12.24
C GLN A 368 23.39 13.99 -13.13
N LEU A 369 22.16 14.27 -12.65
CA LEU A 369 21.01 14.69 -13.45
C LEU A 369 20.55 16.14 -13.19
N ALA A 370 21.01 16.78 -12.12
CA ALA A 370 20.45 18.04 -11.64
C ALA A 370 20.43 19.15 -12.72
N GLY A 371 19.22 19.67 -12.97
CA GLY A 371 18.97 20.84 -13.79
C GLY A 371 19.28 20.71 -15.29
N GLN A 372 19.41 19.50 -15.82
CA GLN A 372 19.85 19.25 -17.18
C GLN A 372 18.80 18.50 -18.01
N GLN A 373 18.84 18.79 -19.31
CA GLN A 373 18.12 17.97 -20.29
C GLN A 373 18.84 16.64 -20.44
N LEU A 374 18.07 15.55 -20.27
CA LEU A 374 18.58 14.20 -20.40
C LEU A 374 18.32 13.66 -21.80
N GLU A 375 19.27 12.88 -22.30
CA GLU A 375 19.14 12.13 -23.53
C GLU A 375 19.40 10.65 -23.26
N ILE A 376 18.52 9.78 -23.73
CA ILE A 376 18.70 8.33 -23.71
C ILE A 376 18.82 7.86 -25.16
N SER A 377 19.89 7.17 -25.50
CA SER A 377 20.10 6.52 -26.80
C SER A 377 20.33 5.03 -26.59
N THR A 378 19.83 4.20 -27.50
CA THR A 378 19.89 2.73 -27.38
C THR A 378 20.60 2.09 -28.56
N THR A 379 21.25 0.94 -28.30
CA THR A 379 21.85 0.04 -29.30
C THR A 379 21.45 -1.41 -29.02
N GLY A 380 21.64 -2.32 -29.96
CA GLY A 380 21.29 -3.74 -29.81
C GLY A 380 19.82 -4.04 -30.10
N GLU A 381 19.35 -5.26 -29.79
CA GLU A 381 17.99 -5.74 -30.06
C GLU A 381 17.17 -5.84 -28.78
N GLY A 382 15.90 -5.43 -28.87
CA GLY A 382 14.93 -5.43 -27.77
C GLY A 382 14.46 -4.03 -27.38
N ASN A 383 13.87 -3.92 -26.21
CA ASN A 383 13.35 -2.66 -25.65
C ASN A 383 14.06 -2.31 -24.35
N ILE A 384 14.31 -1.02 -24.16
CA ILE A 384 14.65 -0.39 -22.88
C ILE A 384 13.43 0.35 -22.38
N TYR A 385 13.20 0.23 -21.10
CA TYR A 385 12.16 0.93 -20.36
C TYR A 385 12.80 1.91 -19.41
N TYR A 386 12.26 3.11 -19.28
CA TYR A 386 12.76 4.12 -18.36
C TYR A 386 11.62 4.77 -17.58
N PHE A 387 11.97 5.20 -16.40
CA PHE A 387 11.14 5.99 -15.50
C PHE A 387 11.99 7.12 -14.92
N TRP A 388 11.43 8.34 -14.90
CA TRP A 388 12.07 9.47 -14.25
C TRP A 388 11.18 10.10 -13.21
N GLU A 389 11.78 10.73 -12.23
CA GLU A 389 11.16 11.41 -11.12
C GLU A 389 11.90 12.67 -10.77
N THR A 390 11.12 13.71 -10.47
CA THR A 390 11.57 14.91 -9.77
C THR A 390 10.75 15.04 -8.50
N GLU A 391 11.38 15.07 -7.35
CA GLU A 391 10.76 15.21 -6.04
C GLU A 391 11.32 16.45 -5.35
N GLY A 392 10.47 17.26 -4.70
CA GLY A 392 10.91 18.43 -3.97
C GLY A 392 9.81 19.04 -3.12
N ILE A 393 10.19 19.92 -2.18
CA ILE A 393 9.24 20.64 -1.34
C ILE A 393 8.60 21.75 -2.17
N SER A 394 7.26 21.85 -2.10
CA SER A 394 6.53 22.93 -2.75
C SER A 394 6.97 24.30 -2.22
N SER A 395 7.24 25.24 -3.12
CA SER A 395 7.54 26.62 -2.74
C SER A 395 6.29 27.43 -2.36
N THR A 396 5.08 26.97 -2.75
CA THR A 396 3.80 27.66 -2.46
C THR A 396 3.16 27.21 -1.15
N GLY A 397 3.40 25.98 -0.71
CA GLY A 397 2.84 25.43 0.53
C GLY A 397 1.33 25.20 0.51
N GLU A 398 0.69 25.24 -0.64
CA GLU A 398 -0.75 25.06 -0.76
C GLU A 398 -1.17 23.60 -0.69
N TYR A 399 -2.27 23.33 0.04
CA TYR A 399 -2.97 22.05 0.05
C TYR A 399 -4.30 22.19 -0.69
N LYS A 400 -4.62 21.25 -1.54
CA LYS A 400 -5.93 21.17 -2.18
C LYS A 400 -6.94 20.54 -1.23
N GLU A 401 -7.99 21.28 -0.90
CA GLU A 401 -9.14 20.71 -0.19
C GLU A 401 -10.05 20.00 -1.18
N GLU A 402 -10.53 18.81 -0.80
CA GLU A 402 -11.38 17.99 -1.66
C GLU A 402 -12.28 17.08 -0.83
N ASP A 403 -13.55 16.99 -1.22
CA ASP A 403 -14.52 16.01 -0.70
C ASP A 403 -15.01 15.14 -1.87
N SER A 404 -14.87 13.81 -1.76
CA SER A 404 -15.37 12.86 -2.75
C SER A 404 -16.12 11.73 -2.03
N PHE A 405 -17.45 11.70 -2.14
CA PHE A 405 -18.40 10.80 -1.47
C PHE A 405 -18.37 10.81 0.06
N ILE A 406 -17.26 11.19 0.67
CA ILE A 406 -17.12 11.40 2.11
C ILE A 406 -16.67 12.82 2.39
N LYS A 407 -16.88 13.27 3.62
CA LYS A 407 -16.53 14.59 4.09
C LYS A 407 -15.98 14.52 5.49
N ILE A 408 -14.74 14.98 5.69
CA ILE A 408 -14.14 15.11 7.02
C ILE A 408 -14.11 16.58 7.42
N ARG A 409 -14.39 16.86 8.72
CA ARG A 409 -14.27 18.19 9.29
C ARG A 409 -13.69 18.11 10.69
N ARG A 410 -12.81 19.07 11.00
CA ARG A 410 -12.16 19.24 12.31
C ARG A 410 -12.79 20.39 13.07
N ALA A 411 -13.02 20.22 14.36
CA ALA A 411 -13.43 21.27 15.29
C ALA A 411 -12.67 21.17 16.60
N TYR A 412 -12.54 22.29 17.30
CA TYR A 412 -11.84 22.37 18.58
C TYR A 412 -12.80 22.76 19.69
N PHE A 413 -12.60 22.18 20.86
CA PHE A 413 -13.37 22.46 22.07
C PHE A 413 -12.44 22.62 23.26
N ASP A 414 -12.87 23.41 24.23
CA ASP A 414 -12.24 23.47 25.54
C ASP A 414 -12.66 22.23 26.39
N ARG A 415 -12.10 22.12 27.56
CA ARG A 415 -12.41 21.04 28.50
C ARG A 415 -13.90 20.97 28.89
N ASN A 416 -14.61 22.09 28.83
CA ASN A 416 -16.02 22.19 29.23
C ASN A 416 -16.98 21.94 28.06
N GLY A 417 -16.46 21.63 26.88
CA GLY A 417 -17.28 21.42 25.67
C GLY A 417 -17.66 22.69 24.94
N ASN A 418 -17.09 23.84 25.29
CA ASN A 418 -17.31 25.06 24.54
C ASN A 418 -16.47 25.05 23.25
N ARG A 419 -17.09 25.34 22.13
CA ARG A 419 -16.39 25.38 20.84
C ARG A 419 -15.39 26.53 20.82
N ILE A 420 -14.15 26.23 20.45
CA ILE A 420 -13.10 27.21 20.19
C ILE A 420 -13.22 27.64 18.72
N ASN A 421 -13.49 28.91 18.51
CA ASN A 421 -13.58 29.48 17.16
C ASN A 421 -12.20 30.00 16.72
N GLY A 422 -11.77 29.60 15.53
CA GLY A 422 -10.46 29.95 14.98
C GLY A 422 -9.34 29.01 15.45
N ASN A 423 -8.11 29.40 15.14
CA ASN A 423 -6.89 28.58 15.32
C ASN A 423 -5.89 29.26 16.28
N VAL A 424 -6.38 29.99 17.29
CA VAL A 424 -5.55 30.69 18.29
C VAL A 424 -5.79 30.06 19.66
N PHE A 425 -4.72 29.57 20.28
CA PHE A 425 -4.71 28.88 21.58
C PHE A 425 -3.74 29.57 22.52
N ARG A 426 -3.83 29.27 23.81
CA ARG A 426 -2.86 29.68 24.81
C ARG A 426 -1.98 28.49 25.20
N ARG A 427 -0.75 28.78 25.59
CA ARG A 427 0.15 27.77 26.15
C ARG A 427 -0.50 27.05 27.32
N ASN A 428 -0.35 25.74 27.37
CA ASN A 428 -0.96 24.81 28.30
C ASN A 428 -2.48 24.58 28.14
N ASP A 429 -3.15 25.19 27.16
CA ASP A 429 -4.54 24.83 26.88
C ASP A 429 -4.67 23.33 26.57
N LEU A 430 -5.61 22.68 27.26
CA LEU A 430 -6.10 21.37 26.87
C LEU A 430 -7.18 21.57 25.80
N VAL A 431 -6.91 21.12 24.62
CA VAL A 431 -7.80 21.25 23.45
C VAL A 431 -8.36 19.88 23.08
N ILE A 432 -9.67 19.78 23.00
CA ILE A 432 -10.36 18.58 22.52
C ILE A 432 -10.61 18.73 21.03
N VAL A 433 -10.01 17.86 20.25
CA VAL A 433 -10.19 17.81 18.81
C VAL A 433 -11.33 16.86 18.49
N GLN A 434 -12.28 17.34 17.71
CA GLN A 434 -13.38 16.56 17.16
C GLN A 434 -13.14 16.37 15.66
N LEU A 435 -13.14 15.13 15.20
CA LEU A 435 -13.18 14.77 13.79
C LEU A 435 -14.56 14.22 13.46
N THR A 436 -15.25 14.89 12.56
CA THR A 436 -16.55 14.45 12.04
C THR A 436 -16.37 13.91 10.63
N VAL A 437 -16.79 12.66 10.40
CA VAL A 437 -16.81 12.05 9.07
C VAL A 437 -18.25 11.77 8.67
N GLU A 438 -18.63 12.26 7.51
CA GLU A 438 -19.96 12.13 6.93
C GLU A 438 -19.87 11.49 5.54
N LYS A 439 -20.90 10.75 5.13
CA LYS A 439 -21.06 10.24 3.77
C LYS A 439 -22.36 10.76 3.14
N ASN A 440 -22.37 10.90 1.83
CA ASN A 440 -23.51 11.46 1.09
C ASN A 440 -24.34 10.38 0.35
N PHE A 441 -24.17 9.11 0.71
CA PHE A 441 -24.90 7.98 0.11
C PHE A 441 -25.31 6.94 1.18
N SER A 442 -26.17 6.00 0.82
CA SER A 442 -26.77 5.04 1.77
C SER A 442 -25.90 3.80 2.05
N GLY A 443 -24.86 3.54 1.26
CA GLY A 443 -23.95 2.40 1.44
C GLY A 443 -23.07 2.52 2.69
N LYS A 444 -22.40 1.45 3.08
CA LYS A 444 -21.35 1.44 4.09
C LYS A 444 -19.98 1.63 3.41
N ILE A 445 -19.02 2.21 4.13
CA ILE A 445 -17.61 2.21 3.75
C ILE A 445 -16.86 1.42 4.80
N GLU A 446 -16.26 0.31 4.41
CA GLU A 446 -15.41 -0.49 5.28
C GLU A 446 -13.94 -0.12 5.04
N ASN A 447 -13.08 -0.39 6.04
CA ASN A 447 -11.65 -0.09 5.98
C ASN A 447 -11.35 1.39 5.68
N LEU A 448 -11.96 2.29 6.45
CA LEU A 448 -11.68 3.73 6.39
C LEU A 448 -10.43 4.05 7.23
N ALA A 449 -9.48 4.79 6.66
CA ALA A 449 -8.36 5.40 7.35
C ALA A 449 -8.60 6.90 7.51
N ILE A 450 -8.60 7.38 8.74
CA ILE A 450 -8.70 8.79 9.08
C ILE A 450 -7.35 9.22 9.64
N SER A 451 -6.74 10.27 9.09
CA SER A 451 -5.46 10.80 9.57
C SER A 451 -5.59 12.29 9.87
N ASP A 452 -5.13 12.69 11.05
CA ASP A 452 -5.11 14.08 11.45
C ASP A 452 -3.67 14.50 11.76
N LEU A 453 -3.14 15.42 10.94
CA LEU A 453 -1.79 15.95 11.07
C LEU A 453 -1.78 17.07 12.10
N LEU A 454 -0.90 16.98 13.09
CA LEU A 454 -0.81 17.97 14.16
C LEU A 454 0.17 19.08 13.83
N PRO A 455 -0.12 20.34 14.24
CA PRO A 455 0.88 21.40 14.25
C PRO A 455 1.96 21.12 15.29
N ALA A 456 3.21 21.50 15.01
CA ALA A 456 4.36 21.19 15.87
C ALA A 456 4.27 21.78 17.29
N GLY A 457 3.36 22.74 17.51
CA GLY A 457 3.12 23.29 18.85
C GLY A 457 2.14 22.49 19.72
N PHE A 458 1.55 21.41 19.19
CA PHE A 458 0.66 20.52 19.91
C PHE A 458 1.32 19.18 20.24
N GLU A 459 0.95 18.61 21.39
CA GLU A 459 1.25 17.23 21.75
C GLU A 459 -0.04 16.48 22.07
N ILE A 460 -0.14 15.22 21.62
CA ILE A 460 -1.27 14.36 21.98
C ILE A 460 -1.17 14.01 23.45
N GLU A 461 -2.17 14.44 24.22
CA GLU A 461 -2.21 14.15 25.66
C GLU A 461 -2.95 12.85 25.93
N ASN A 462 -4.13 12.68 25.35
CA ASN A 462 -4.88 11.43 25.47
C ASN A 462 -5.72 11.16 24.21
N PRO A 463 -5.47 10.06 23.51
CA PRO A 463 -6.30 9.67 22.38
C PRO A 463 -7.65 9.06 22.81
N ARG A 464 -7.84 8.78 24.11
CA ARG A 464 -9.05 8.16 24.68
C ARG A 464 -9.76 9.14 25.59
N THR A 465 -10.46 10.10 25.00
CA THR A 465 -11.14 11.19 25.76
C THR A 465 -12.14 10.72 26.81
N LYS A 466 -12.74 9.55 26.63
CA LYS A 466 -13.67 8.97 27.61
C LYS A 466 -13.02 8.66 28.98
N GLU A 467 -11.71 8.53 29.02
CA GLU A 467 -10.93 8.29 30.25
C GLU A 467 -10.50 9.59 30.96
N ILE A 468 -10.75 10.76 30.35
CA ILE A 468 -10.42 12.06 30.94
C ILE A 468 -11.57 12.51 31.84
N PRO A 469 -11.35 12.76 33.16
CA PRO A 469 -12.40 13.26 34.04
C PRO A 469 -12.99 14.59 33.57
N GLY A 470 -14.32 14.73 33.62
CA GLY A 470 -15.04 15.94 33.20
C GLY A 470 -15.35 16.06 31.71
N MET A 471 -15.22 14.97 30.96
CA MET A 471 -15.59 14.90 29.54
C MET A 471 -16.98 14.27 29.28
N ASP A 472 -17.87 14.31 30.26
CA ASP A 472 -19.21 13.71 30.19
C ASP A 472 -20.12 14.33 29.11
N TRP A 473 -19.73 15.48 28.57
CA TRP A 473 -20.41 16.13 27.45
C TRP A 473 -20.14 15.41 26.10
N ILE A 474 -19.08 14.56 26.01
CA ILE A 474 -18.79 13.75 24.81
C ILE A 474 -19.65 12.48 24.87
N LYS A 475 -20.81 12.52 24.18
CA LYS A 475 -21.78 11.40 24.18
C LYS A 475 -21.77 10.59 22.89
N ASP A 476 -21.32 11.19 21.79
CA ASP A 476 -21.40 10.65 20.41
C ASP A 476 -20.08 10.10 19.88
N SER A 477 -19.07 9.94 20.75
CA SER A 477 -17.76 9.42 20.36
C SER A 477 -17.81 7.96 19.94
N ARG A 478 -17.36 7.68 18.75
CA ARG A 478 -17.11 6.33 18.25
C ARG A 478 -15.79 5.79 18.78
N SER A 479 -15.78 4.52 19.17
CA SER A 479 -14.54 3.77 19.45
C SER A 479 -14.10 3.05 18.18
N PRO A 480 -12.94 3.41 17.61
CA PRO A 480 -12.48 2.81 16.36
C PRO A 480 -11.91 1.39 16.61
N TYR A 481 -11.74 0.63 15.51
CA TYR A 481 -11.10 -0.68 15.57
C TYR A 481 -9.62 -0.60 15.97
N SER A 482 -8.91 0.43 15.47
CA SER A 482 -7.50 0.63 15.75
C SER A 482 -7.12 2.10 15.76
N LEU A 483 -6.14 2.44 16.60
CA LEU A 483 -5.51 3.76 16.69
C LEU A 483 -4.00 3.59 16.54
N ASP A 484 -3.39 4.42 15.69
CA ASP A 484 -1.93 4.60 15.61
C ASP A 484 -1.62 6.06 15.97
N VAL A 485 -0.99 6.24 17.12
CA VAL A 485 -0.66 7.57 17.68
C VAL A 485 0.81 7.82 17.48
N ARG A 486 1.13 8.91 16.79
CA ARG A 486 2.51 9.36 16.55
C ARG A 486 2.70 10.77 17.09
N ASP A 487 3.93 11.22 17.14
CA ASP A 487 4.29 12.56 17.60
C ASP A 487 3.74 13.69 16.71
N ASP A 488 3.43 13.42 15.45
CA ASP A 488 2.96 14.39 14.45
C ASP A 488 1.54 14.16 13.95
N ARG A 489 0.91 13.06 14.33
CA ARG A 489 -0.45 12.70 13.83
C ARG A 489 -1.14 11.64 14.67
N ILE A 490 -2.44 11.58 14.49
CA ILE A 490 -3.24 10.42 14.89
C ILE A 490 -3.83 9.77 13.65
N ASN A 491 -3.73 8.45 13.55
CA ASN A 491 -4.41 7.65 12.54
C ASN A 491 -5.50 6.80 13.21
N ILE A 492 -6.70 6.85 12.68
CA ILE A 492 -7.89 6.16 13.16
C ILE A 492 -8.34 5.20 12.07
N PHE A 493 -8.54 3.93 12.39
CA PHE A 493 -9.01 2.92 11.45
C PHE A 493 -10.35 2.37 11.91
N ASP A 494 -11.37 2.51 11.07
CA ASP A 494 -12.75 2.10 11.38
C ASP A 494 -13.54 1.86 10.10
N ASP A 495 -14.80 1.49 10.25
CA ASP A 495 -15.78 1.44 9.18
C ASP A 495 -16.77 2.60 9.33
N LEU A 496 -17.13 3.27 8.25
CA LEU A 496 -18.17 4.30 8.24
C LEU A 496 -19.53 3.64 7.95
N LEU A 497 -20.15 3.12 9.01
CA LEU A 497 -21.41 2.37 8.94
C LEU A 497 -22.63 3.28 8.95
N SER A 498 -22.60 4.36 9.75
CA SER A 498 -23.65 5.37 9.85
C SER A 498 -23.42 6.52 8.89
N GLN A 499 -24.46 7.36 8.69
CA GLN A 499 -24.37 8.56 7.86
C GLN A 499 -23.32 9.55 8.36
N LYS A 500 -23.12 9.57 9.68
CA LYS A 500 -22.16 10.42 10.37
C LYS A 500 -21.53 9.66 11.53
N GLN A 501 -20.22 9.77 11.66
CA GLN A 501 -19.45 9.28 12.81
C GLN A 501 -18.52 10.37 13.33
N VAL A 502 -18.29 10.37 14.63
CA VAL A 502 -17.53 11.40 15.32
C VAL A 502 -16.47 10.74 16.21
N TYR A 503 -15.25 11.28 16.14
CA TYR A 503 -14.11 10.84 16.92
C TYR A 503 -13.55 12.03 17.70
N TYR A 504 -13.05 11.77 18.90
CA TYR A 504 -12.45 12.79 19.76
C TYR A 504 -11.10 12.32 20.27
N TYR A 505 -10.17 13.25 20.38
CA TYR A 505 -8.91 13.07 21.08
C TYR A 505 -8.46 14.40 21.73
N ALA A 506 -7.57 14.35 22.71
CA ALA A 506 -7.10 15.51 23.42
C ALA A 506 -5.65 15.82 23.07
N VAL A 507 -5.37 17.10 22.84
CA VAL A 507 -4.03 17.64 22.63
C VAL A 507 -3.76 18.77 23.60
N ARG A 508 -2.49 19.02 23.89
CA ARG A 508 -2.03 20.17 24.67
C ARG A 508 -1.24 21.11 23.79
N ALA A 509 -1.54 22.41 23.89
CA ALA A 509 -0.76 23.47 23.28
C ALA A 509 0.52 23.70 24.12
N VAL A 510 1.68 23.23 23.65
CA VAL A 510 2.90 23.20 24.47
C VAL A 510 3.91 24.31 24.14
N SER A 511 4.02 24.70 22.88
CA SER A 511 5.03 25.64 22.43
C SER A 511 4.40 26.90 21.80
N PRO A 512 4.69 28.11 22.33
CA PRO A 512 4.23 29.35 21.69
C PRO A 512 4.85 29.53 20.30
N GLY A 513 4.08 30.08 19.36
CA GLY A 513 4.54 30.33 17.99
C GLY A 513 3.43 30.22 16.95
N GLU A 514 3.81 30.40 15.70
CA GLU A 514 2.97 30.10 14.53
C GLU A 514 3.43 28.78 13.90
N PHE A 515 2.50 27.86 13.70
CA PHE A 515 2.77 26.53 13.19
C PHE A 515 1.91 26.22 11.98
N HIS A 516 2.47 25.57 10.97
CA HIS A 516 1.69 24.98 9.92
C HIS A 516 0.88 23.80 10.45
N HIS A 517 -0.36 23.72 10.01
CA HIS A 517 -1.31 22.70 10.37
C HIS A 517 -1.73 21.95 9.11
N GLY A 518 -1.45 20.67 9.06
CA GLY A 518 -1.85 19.80 7.95
C GLY A 518 -3.35 19.55 7.88
N PRO A 519 -3.86 19.02 6.78
CA PRO A 519 -5.26 18.63 6.66
C PRO A 519 -5.59 17.44 7.56
N ALA A 520 -6.84 17.37 8.00
CA ALA A 520 -7.45 16.11 8.35
C ALA A 520 -7.84 15.38 7.07
N SER A 521 -7.58 14.09 6.99
CA SER A 521 -7.94 13.25 5.85
C SER A 521 -8.80 12.06 6.26
N ALA A 522 -9.62 11.59 5.33
CA ALA A 522 -10.36 10.35 5.44
C ALA A 522 -10.34 9.65 4.08
N ASP A 523 -9.85 8.41 4.04
CA ASP A 523 -9.62 7.65 2.81
C ASP A 523 -10.15 6.22 2.97
N ALA A 524 -10.98 5.76 2.02
CA ALA A 524 -11.30 4.34 1.92
C ALA A 524 -10.09 3.59 1.37
N MET A 525 -9.48 2.71 2.20
CA MET A 525 -8.18 2.09 1.90
C MET A 525 -8.14 1.26 0.60
N TYR A 526 -9.29 0.80 0.11
CA TYR A 526 -9.39 -0.06 -1.07
C TYR A 526 -10.21 0.55 -2.21
N GLN A 527 -10.65 1.80 -2.05
CA GLN A 527 -11.39 2.56 -3.07
C GLN A 527 -11.05 4.05 -3.00
N GLY A 528 -10.00 4.48 -3.68
CA GLY A 528 -9.47 5.84 -3.63
C GLY A 528 -10.41 6.94 -4.13
N GLU A 529 -11.53 6.60 -4.76
CA GLU A 529 -12.56 7.57 -5.11
C GLU A 529 -13.31 8.11 -3.89
N PHE A 530 -13.30 7.38 -2.76
CA PHE A 530 -13.90 7.79 -1.50
C PHE A 530 -12.84 8.42 -0.60
N HIS A 531 -12.70 9.73 -0.68
CA HIS A 531 -11.71 10.46 0.11
C HIS A 531 -12.18 11.87 0.50
N SER A 532 -11.54 12.45 1.51
CA SER A 532 -11.70 13.85 1.88
C SER A 532 -10.45 14.39 2.54
N TYR A 533 -10.06 15.63 2.17
CA TYR A 533 -8.92 16.36 2.72
C TYR A 533 -9.38 17.77 3.07
N HIS A 534 -9.29 18.20 4.35
CA HIS A 534 -9.82 19.49 4.77
C HIS A 534 -9.11 20.08 5.98
N GLY A 535 -9.11 21.40 6.10
CA GLY A 535 -8.73 22.13 7.30
C GLY A 535 -7.22 22.29 7.49
N ALA A 536 -6.44 22.29 6.40
CA ALA A 536 -5.06 22.76 6.44
C ALA A 536 -4.98 24.27 6.72
N GLY A 537 -3.88 24.74 7.29
CA GLY A 537 -3.70 26.16 7.56
C GLY A 537 -2.60 26.45 8.58
N LYS A 538 -2.83 27.47 9.41
CA LYS A 538 -1.93 27.85 10.51
C LYS A 538 -2.63 27.79 11.85
N VAL A 539 -1.86 27.41 12.87
CA VAL A 539 -2.24 27.48 14.28
C VAL A 539 -1.30 28.45 14.99
N ILE A 540 -1.85 29.29 15.85
CA ILE A 540 -1.10 30.26 16.65
C ILE A 540 -1.27 29.88 18.14
N ILE A 541 -0.15 29.70 18.84
CA ILE A 541 -0.13 29.47 20.27
C ILE A 541 0.52 30.71 20.91
N ARG A 542 -0.21 31.37 21.82
CA ARG A 542 0.26 32.53 22.59
C ARG A 542 0.75 32.07 23.96
N GLU A 543 1.60 32.89 24.59
CA GLU A 543 2.04 32.68 25.99
C GLU A 543 0.86 32.57 26.96
#